data_feb948d00e782343f29eac0a8a6a3131
#
_entry.id   feb948d00e782343f29eac0a8a6a3131
#
_cell.length_a   1.000
_cell.length_b   1.000
_cell.length_c   1.000
_cell.angle_alpha   90.00
_cell.angle_beta   90.00
_cell.angle_gamma   90.00
#
_symmetry.space_group_name_H-M   'P 1'
#
loop_
_entity.id
_entity.type
_entity.pdbx_description
1 polymer ?
#
loop_
_entity_poly.entity_id
_entity_poly.type
_entity_poly.pdbx_seq_one_letter_code
_entity_poly.pdbx_strand_id
1 'polypeptide(L)'
;MNISPLRVMLCAGAVALAACQPVGNGLAQAQQGLEKASAQMDSAKGELVEAQKKLVTENFSLKDDDSRLPKAELTPDGQLLIEGKPVAMSAEQKTLGLAYRTQMQGVASDGIAIGMEGAKLGIDAAASALKGVLAGKSDDEISQQAEATVKQKIKPRVEQLCARLPALLQAQRAWAAVQPEFRPYATMDESDVKDCMNKQDWNF
;
A
#
# COMPACT_ATOMS: atom_id res chain seq x y z
N MET A 1 -3.03 -5.27 26.23
CA MET A 1 -1.92 -4.34 25.96
C MET A 1 -2.39 -3.42 24.85
N ASN A 2 -2.59 -2.14 25.15
CA ASN A 2 -3.10 -1.14 24.22
C ASN A 2 -2.06 -0.84 23.13
N ILE A 3 -2.34 -1.25 21.92
CA ILE A 3 -1.63 -0.74 20.76
C ILE A 3 -2.43 0.45 20.26
N SER A 4 -1.94 1.64 20.60
CA SER A 4 -2.49 2.91 20.12
C SER A 4 -2.53 2.93 18.59
N PRO A 5 -3.59 3.49 17.97
CA PRO A 5 -3.66 3.63 16.53
C PRO A 5 -2.51 4.53 16.06
N LEU A 6 -1.71 4.00 15.17
CA LEU A 6 -0.66 4.72 14.47
C LEU A 6 -1.34 5.85 13.68
N ARG A 7 -1.35 7.04 14.27
CA ARG A 7 -1.75 8.26 13.57
C ARG A 7 -0.78 8.45 12.42
N VAL A 8 -1.21 8.09 11.23
CA VAL A 8 -0.62 8.57 9.99
C VAL A 8 -0.84 10.08 9.98
N MET A 9 0.13 10.80 10.54
CA MET A 9 0.19 12.26 10.42
C MET A 9 0.55 12.57 8.97
N LEU A 10 -0.48 12.87 8.15
CA LEU A 10 -0.28 13.61 6.93
C LEU A 10 0.32 14.97 7.33
N CYS A 11 1.64 15.07 7.29
CA CYS A 11 2.31 16.36 7.26
C CYS A 11 2.04 17.00 5.89
N ALA A 12 0.86 17.63 5.75
CA ALA A 12 0.66 18.66 4.78
C ALA A 12 1.60 19.82 5.19
N GLY A 13 2.83 19.78 4.65
CA GLY A 13 3.80 20.84 4.84
C GLY A 13 3.24 22.12 4.24
N ALA A 14 2.79 23.04 5.10
CA ALA A 14 2.54 24.42 4.75
C ALA A 14 3.87 25.00 4.25
N VAL A 15 4.02 25.13 2.94
CA VAL A 15 5.05 25.98 2.33
C VAL A 15 4.63 27.43 2.60
N ALA A 16 5.03 27.94 3.74
CA ALA A 16 4.96 29.37 4.02
C ALA A 16 5.92 30.06 3.05
N LEU A 17 5.39 30.83 2.13
CA LEU A 17 6.10 31.80 1.30
C LEU A 17 6.81 32.82 2.20
N ALA A 18 8.05 32.54 2.59
CA ALA A 18 8.97 33.54 3.12
C ALA A 18 9.58 34.26 1.93
N ALA A 19 8.96 35.34 1.51
CA ALA A 19 9.52 36.29 0.56
C ALA A 19 10.81 36.89 1.14
N CYS A 20 11.90 36.93 0.32
CA CYS A 20 13.18 37.59 0.58
C CYS A 20 14.14 36.93 1.57
N GLN A 21 14.57 35.68 1.25
CA GLN A 21 15.88 35.19 1.70
C GLN A 21 16.81 35.04 0.49
N PRO A 22 18.14 35.26 0.64
CA PRO A 22 19.06 35.10 -0.47
C PRO A 22 18.97 33.68 -1.04
N VAL A 23 18.85 33.55 -2.34
CA VAL A 23 18.61 32.32 -3.10
C VAL A 23 19.49 31.13 -2.66
N GLY A 24 20.69 31.41 -2.12
CA GLY A 24 21.62 30.41 -1.61
C GLY A 24 21.13 29.64 -0.38
N ASN A 25 20.35 30.26 0.50
CA ASN A 25 19.84 29.57 1.72
C ASN A 25 18.67 28.62 1.40
N GLY A 26 17.83 28.97 0.42
CA GLY A 26 16.73 28.11 -0.02
C GLY A 26 17.24 26.83 -0.68
N LEU A 27 18.30 26.93 -1.46
CA LEU A 27 18.93 25.79 -2.13
C LEU A 27 19.58 24.82 -1.14
N ALA A 28 20.30 25.36 -0.15
CA ALA A 28 20.91 24.53 0.90
C ALA A 28 19.84 23.80 1.74
N GLN A 29 18.73 24.46 2.07
CA GLN A 29 17.61 23.84 2.77
C GLN A 29 16.94 22.74 1.94
N ALA A 30 16.76 22.93 0.64
CA ALA A 30 16.20 21.93 -0.26
C ALA A 30 17.12 20.69 -0.39
N GLN A 31 18.43 20.89 -0.46
CA GLN A 31 19.41 19.80 -0.45
C GLN A 31 19.37 19.01 0.85
N GLN A 32 19.37 19.70 2.01
CA GLN A 32 19.24 19.04 3.32
C GLN A 32 17.93 18.28 3.47
N GLY A 33 16.84 18.81 2.90
CA GLY A 33 15.54 18.13 2.87
C GLY A 33 15.60 16.81 2.08
N LEU A 34 16.26 16.82 0.93
CA LEU A 34 16.48 15.63 0.09
C LEU A 34 17.35 14.58 0.78
N GLU A 35 18.43 15.00 1.45
CA GLU A 35 19.30 14.09 2.20
C GLU A 35 18.53 13.40 3.34
N LYS A 36 17.73 14.18 4.10
CA LYS A 36 16.87 13.62 5.16
C LYS A 36 15.82 12.66 4.60
N ALA A 37 15.18 13.01 3.50
CA ALA A 37 14.20 12.15 2.84
C ALA A 37 14.85 10.84 2.35
N SER A 38 16.05 10.91 1.80
CA SER A 38 16.83 9.74 1.38
C SER A 38 17.18 8.82 2.56
N ALA A 39 17.63 9.40 3.67
CA ALA A 39 17.95 8.65 4.89
C ALA A 39 16.69 7.99 5.50
N GLN A 40 15.55 8.69 5.49
CA GLN A 40 14.26 8.13 5.92
C GLN A 40 13.80 7.00 5.01
N MET A 41 14.06 7.07 3.69
CA MET A 41 13.77 5.98 2.78
C MET A 41 14.57 4.72 3.09
N ASP A 42 15.83 4.84 3.46
CA ASP A 42 16.65 3.68 3.80
C ASP A 42 16.16 3.01 5.11
N SER A 43 15.70 3.80 6.09
CA SER A 43 15.00 3.28 7.26
C SER A 43 13.69 2.57 6.88
N ALA A 44 12.88 3.19 6.03
CA ALA A 44 11.61 2.62 5.57
C ALA A 44 11.79 1.30 4.79
N LYS A 45 12.88 1.12 4.06
CA LYS A 45 13.21 -0.17 3.42
C LYS A 45 13.33 -1.30 4.44
N GLY A 46 13.96 -1.05 5.58
CA GLY A 46 14.06 -2.04 6.67
C GLY A 46 12.67 -2.42 7.20
N GLU A 47 11.81 -1.44 7.47
CA GLU A 47 10.45 -1.66 7.93
C GLU A 47 9.60 -2.44 6.91
N LEU A 48 9.80 -2.19 5.61
CA LEU A 48 9.08 -2.90 4.54
C LEU A 48 9.55 -4.35 4.39
N VAL A 49 10.83 -4.64 4.59
CA VAL A 49 11.32 -6.04 4.65
C VAL A 49 10.67 -6.77 5.83
N GLU A 50 10.58 -6.13 6.99
CA GLU A 50 9.87 -6.72 8.13
C GLU A 50 8.38 -6.86 7.87
N ALA A 51 7.74 -5.89 7.20
CA ALA A 51 6.33 -6.00 6.80
C ALA A 51 6.10 -7.17 5.85
N GLN A 52 6.97 -7.38 4.86
CA GLN A 52 6.89 -8.55 3.96
C GLN A 52 7.04 -9.88 4.73
N LYS A 53 7.96 -9.94 5.70
CA LYS A 53 8.12 -11.10 6.56
C LYS A 53 6.87 -11.38 7.39
N LYS A 54 6.25 -10.34 7.95
CA LYS A 54 5.00 -10.44 8.71
C LYS A 54 3.84 -10.98 7.88
N LEU A 55 3.75 -10.64 6.59
CA LEU A 55 2.74 -11.23 5.69
C LEU A 55 2.80 -12.76 5.65
N VAL A 56 3.97 -13.36 5.87
CA VAL A 56 4.13 -14.81 5.87
C VAL A 56 3.91 -15.41 7.26
N THR A 57 4.34 -14.72 8.32
CA THR A 57 4.45 -15.28 9.66
C THR A 57 3.32 -14.89 10.63
N GLU A 58 2.64 -13.75 10.37
CA GLU A 58 1.58 -13.25 11.25
C GLU A 58 0.18 -13.57 10.71
N ASN A 59 -0.82 -13.49 11.58
CA ASN A 59 -2.21 -13.66 11.19
C ASN A 59 -2.68 -12.46 10.36
N PHE A 60 -3.49 -12.70 9.33
CA PHE A 60 -4.23 -11.64 8.65
C PHE A 60 -5.51 -11.30 9.41
N SER A 61 -5.74 -10.02 9.69
CA SER A 61 -7.05 -9.53 10.13
C SER A 61 -8.01 -9.58 8.94
N LEU A 62 -9.19 -10.17 9.17
CA LEU A 62 -10.28 -10.28 8.18
C LEU A 62 -11.40 -9.26 8.44
N LYS A 63 -11.23 -8.42 9.47
CA LYS A 63 -12.23 -7.45 9.88
C LYS A 63 -11.81 -6.05 9.45
N ASP A 64 -12.75 -5.31 8.86
CA ASP A 64 -12.62 -3.88 8.67
C ASP A 64 -12.81 -3.13 9.99
N ASP A 65 -12.08 -2.05 10.21
CA ASP A 65 -12.10 -1.27 11.47
C ASP A 65 -13.50 -0.76 11.84
N ASP A 66 -14.33 -0.44 10.84
CA ASP A 66 -15.70 0.05 11.03
C ASP A 66 -16.76 -1.07 11.18
N SER A 67 -16.37 -2.32 11.03
CA SER A 67 -17.27 -3.46 11.13
C SER A 67 -17.65 -3.75 12.60
N ARG A 68 -18.94 -4.04 12.86
CA ARG A 68 -19.44 -4.53 14.15
C ARG A 68 -19.21 -6.04 14.35
N LEU A 69 -18.63 -6.71 13.36
CA LEU A 69 -18.35 -8.14 13.43
C LEU A 69 -17.31 -8.44 14.52
N PRO A 70 -17.33 -9.62 15.12
CA PRO A 70 -16.27 -10.11 16.00
C PRO A 70 -14.89 -10.06 15.28
N LYS A 71 -13.81 -9.92 16.04
CA LYS A 71 -12.47 -9.99 15.47
C LYS A 71 -12.24 -11.35 14.82
N ALA A 72 -11.93 -11.38 13.54
CA ALA A 72 -11.56 -12.58 12.81
C ALA A 72 -10.15 -12.49 12.24
N GLU A 73 -9.42 -13.58 12.28
CA GLU A 73 -8.04 -13.66 11.81
C GLU A 73 -7.82 -14.97 11.05
N LEU A 74 -6.98 -14.91 10.03
CA LEU A 74 -6.54 -16.07 9.26
C LEU A 74 -5.05 -16.32 9.52
N THR A 75 -4.77 -17.49 10.12
CA THR A 75 -3.40 -17.87 10.50
C THR A 75 -2.54 -18.26 9.28
N PRO A 76 -1.20 -18.34 9.43
CA PRO A 76 -0.30 -18.79 8.37
C PRO A 76 -0.60 -20.17 7.80
N ASP A 77 -1.18 -21.06 8.59
CA ASP A 77 -1.57 -22.43 8.20
C ASP A 77 -3.02 -22.56 7.73
N GLY A 78 -3.70 -21.42 7.47
CA GLY A 78 -5.06 -21.40 6.92
C GLY A 78 -6.18 -21.67 7.95
N GLN A 79 -5.89 -21.57 9.24
CA GLN A 79 -6.88 -21.69 10.31
C GLN A 79 -7.62 -20.36 10.52
N LEU A 80 -8.96 -20.41 10.53
CA LEU A 80 -9.80 -19.28 10.92
C LEU A 80 -9.86 -19.17 12.45
N LEU A 81 -9.60 -17.98 12.97
CA LEU A 81 -9.81 -17.63 14.38
C LEU A 81 -10.91 -16.57 14.47
N ILE A 82 -11.84 -16.73 15.41
CA ILE A 82 -12.84 -15.70 15.77
C ILE A 82 -12.66 -15.41 17.26
N GLU A 83 -12.46 -14.14 17.62
CA GLU A 83 -12.12 -13.71 18.99
C GLU A 83 -10.93 -14.52 19.56
N GLY A 84 -9.94 -14.80 18.71
CA GLY A 84 -8.75 -15.57 19.07
C GLY A 84 -8.97 -17.07 19.26
N LYS A 85 -10.18 -17.57 19.04
CA LYS A 85 -10.53 -19.00 19.18
C LYS A 85 -10.57 -19.68 17.82
N PRO A 86 -9.96 -20.86 17.66
CA PRO A 86 -10.01 -21.60 16.41
C PRO A 86 -11.44 -22.08 16.11
N VAL A 87 -11.88 -21.82 14.89
CA VAL A 87 -13.11 -22.36 14.33
C VAL A 87 -12.86 -23.80 13.89
N ALA A 88 -13.83 -24.71 14.12
CA ALA A 88 -13.71 -26.08 13.62
C ALA A 88 -13.71 -26.08 12.08
N MET A 89 -12.71 -26.70 11.48
CA MET A 89 -12.51 -26.74 10.03
C MET A 89 -12.08 -28.13 9.59
N SER A 90 -12.61 -28.59 8.46
CA SER A 90 -12.10 -29.77 7.76
C SER A 90 -10.76 -29.46 7.09
N ALA A 91 -10.05 -30.51 6.66
CA ALA A 91 -8.81 -30.34 5.88
C ALA A 91 -9.03 -29.56 4.57
N GLU A 92 -10.18 -29.77 3.91
CA GLU A 92 -10.57 -29.04 2.71
C GLU A 92 -10.79 -27.55 3.00
N GLN A 93 -11.53 -27.22 4.07
CA GLN A 93 -11.77 -25.85 4.49
C GLN A 93 -10.47 -25.09 4.82
N LYS A 94 -9.51 -25.76 5.48
CA LYS A 94 -8.18 -25.19 5.73
C LYS A 94 -7.40 -24.98 4.45
N THR A 95 -7.47 -25.90 3.49
CA THR A 95 -6.81 -25.76 2.20
C THR A 95 -7.34 -24.54 1.44
N LEU A 96 -8.66 -24.31 1.45
CA LEU A 96 -9.28 -23.13 0.82
C LEU A 96 -8.94 -21.84 1.57
N GLY A 97 -8.89 -21.87 2.91
CA GLY A 97 -8.41 -20.74 3.71
C GLY A 97 -6.95 -20.37 3.38
N LEU A 98 -6.09 -21.39 3.23
CA LEU A 98 -4.70 -21.17 2.82
C LEU A 98 -4.59 -20.61 1.39
N ALA A 99 -5.42 -21.09 0.46
CA ALA A 99 -5.48 -20.55 -0.91
C ALA A 99 -5.89 -19.07 -0.92
N TYR A 100 -6.92 -18.71 -0.14
CA TYR A 100 -7.34 -17.32 0.02
C TYR A 100 -6.22 -16.47 0.64
N ARG A 101 -5.58 -16.95 1.70
CA ARG A 101 -4.43 -16.26 2.32
C ARG A 101 -3.31 -16.00 1.31
N THR A 102 -2.99 -16.97 0.48
CA THR A 102 -1.95 -16.83 -0.55
C THR A 102 -2.25 -15.68 -1.52
N GLN A 103 -3.52 -15.53 -1.94
CA GLN A 103 -3.92 -14.42 -2.79
C GLN A 103 -3.84 -13.07 -2.05
N MET A 104 -4.27 -13.01 -0.80
CA MET A 104 -4.13 -11.82 0.05
C MET A 104 -2.66 -11.39 0.21
N GLN A 105 -1.75 -12.36 0.45
CA GLN A 105 -0.31 -12.10 0.53
C GLN A 105 0.22 -11.48 -0.76
N GLY A 106 -0.20 -12.00 -1.92
CA GLY A 106 0.19 -11.47 -3.22
C GLY A 106 -0.23 -10.01 -3.40
N VAL A 107 -1.50 -9.68 -3.10
CA VAL A 107 -2.03 -8.32 -3.19
C VAL A 107 -1.30 -7.38 -2.21
N ALA A 108 -1.09 -7.81 -0.95
CA ALA A 108 -0.39 -7.01 0.04
C ALA A 108 1.08 -6.78 -0.34
N SER A 109 1.76 -7.78 -0.90
CA SER A 109 3.14 -7.66 -1.40
C SER A 109 3.25 -6.68 -2.57
N ASP A 110 2.31 -6.74 -3.53
CA ASP A 110 2.26 -5.80 -4.65
C ASP A 110 1.98 -4.36 -4.14
N GLY A 111 1.09 -4.20 -3.15
CA GLY A 111 0.83 -2.92 -2.50
C GLY A 111 2.08 -2.31 -1.84
N ILE A 112 2.83 -3.13 -1.10
CA ILE A 112 4.13 -2.74 -0.52
C ILE A 112 5.10 -2.30 -1.62
N ALA A 113 5.21 -3.05 -2.71
CA ALA A 113 6.11 -2.73 -3.82
C ALA A 113 5.72 -1.41 -4.52
N ILE A 114 4.41 -1.13 -4.68
CA ILE A 114 3.89 0.14 -5.21
C ILE A 114 4.25 1.28 -4.27
N GLY A 115 4.04 1.11 -2.96
CA GLY A 115 4.38 2.12 -1.96
C GLY A 115 5.87 2.48 -1.96
N MET A 116 6.75 1.48 -2.06
CA MET A 116 8.20 1.67 -2.17
C MET A 116 8.60 2.45 -3.42
N GLU A 117 8.05 2.05 -4.58
CA GLU A 117 8.34 2.73 -5.84
C GLU A 117 7.82 4.18 -5.80
N GLY A 118 6.61 4.41 -5.27
CA GLY A 118 6.04 5.73 -5.09
C GLY A 118 6.90 6.64 -4.21
N ALA A 119 7.38 6.13 -3.07
CA ALA A 119 8.26 6.88 -2.19
C ALA A 119 9.59 7.24 -2.86
N LYS A 120 10.21 6.29 -3.59
CA LYS A 120 11.42 6.53 -4.38
C LYS A 120 11.19 7.60 -5.44
N LEU A 121 10.09 7.47 -6.19
CA LEU A 121 9.76 8.46 -7.24
C LEU A 121 9.51 9.84 -6.67
N GLY A 122 8.93 9.96 -5.48
CA GLY A 122 8.77 11.25 -4.79
C GLY A 122 10.11 11.93 -4.51
N ILE A 123 11.11 11.19 -4.05
CA ILE A 123 12.46 11.73 -3.81
C ILE A 123 13.15 12.09 -5.14
N ASP A 124 13.07 11.22 -6.14
CA ASP A 124 13.66 11.44 -7.45
C ASP A 124 13.02 12.66 -8.15
N ALA A 125 11.70 12.85 -8.01
CA ALA A 125 10.96 14.00 -8.52
C ALA A 125 11.40 15.29 -7.83
N ALA A 126 11.54 15.30 -6.51
CA ALA A 126 12.01 16.45 -5.75
C ALA A 126 13.45 16.84 -6.14
N ALA A 127 14.34 15.85 -6.32
CA ALA A 127 15.69 16.08 -6.78
C ALA A 127 15.73 16.64 -8.23
N SER A 128 14.85 16.12 -9.08
CA SER A 128 14.73 16.57 -10.49
C SER A 128 14.14 17.97 -10.58
N ALA A 129 13.16 18.31 -9.75
CA ALA A 129 12.58 19.64 -9.64
C ALA A 129 13.66 20.67 -9.24
N LEU A 130 14.46 20.36 -8.22
CA LEU A 130 15.56 21.23 -7.80
C LEU A 130 16.55 21.51 -8.94
N LYS A 131 16.95 20.46 -9.69
CA LYS A 131 17.81 20.59 -10.85
C LYS A 131 17.11 21.38 -11.98
N GLY A 132 15.81 21.19 -12.18
CA GLY A 132 15.02 21.91 -13.17
C GLY A 132 14.99 23.41 -12.90
N VAL A 133 14.72 23.80 -11.66
CA VAL A 133 14.73 25.22 -11.25
C VAL A 133 16.12 25.84 -11.49
N LEU A 134 17.20 25.14 -11.14
CA LEU A 134 18.56 25.60 -11.39
C LEU A 134 18.89 25.74 -12.89
N ALA A 135 18.27 24.92 -13.71
CA ALA A 135 18.41 24.95 -15.18
C ALA A 135 17.46 25.96 -15.85
N GLY A 136 16.64 26.70 -15.07
CA GLY A 136 15.69 27.69 -15.61
C GLY A 136 14.45 27.08 -16.26
N LYS A 137 14.10 25.82 -15.94
CA LYS A 137 12.86 25.20 -16.42
C LYS A 137 11.65 25.84 -15.72
N SER A 138 10.52 25.88 -16.42
CA SER A 138 9.25 26.33 -15.86
C SER A 138 8.65 25.26 -14.92
N ASP A 139 7.78 25.69 -14.02
CA ASP A 139 7.06 24.79 -13.10
C ASP A 139 6.21 23.77 -13.87
N ASP A 140 5.63 24.18 -15.00
CA ASP A 140 4.83 23.29 -15.87
C ASP A 140 5.68 22.17 -16.48
N GLU A 141 6.88 22.47 -16.95
CA GLU A 141 7.80 21.47 -17.51
C GLU A 141 8.25 20.47 -16.44
N ILE A 142 8.51 20.95 -15.21
CA ILE A 142 8.89 20.11 -14.07
C ILE A 142 7.73 19.19 -13.69
N SER A 143 6.52 19.72 -13.58
CA SER A 143 5.32 18.97 -13.22
C SER A 143 4.99 17.89 -14.26
N GLN A 144 4.98 18.24 -15.54
CA GLN A 144 4.75 17.29 -16.63
C GLN A 144 5.77 16.16 -16.66
N GLN A 145 7.05 16.46 -16.41
CA GLN A 145 8.09 15.43 -16.34
C GLN A 145 7.89 14.49 -15.14
N ALA A 146 7.49 15.03 -13.98
CA ALA A 146 7.21 14.24 -12.79
C ALA A 146 5.99 13.32 -13.01
N GLU A 147 4.89 13.85 -13.53
CA GLU A 147 3.67 13.10 -13.86
C GLU A 147 3.95 11.97 -14.86
N ALA A 148 4.67 12.26 -15.94
CA ALA A 148 5.04 11.26 -16.95
C ALA A 148 5.86 10.12 -16.31
N THR A 149 6.80 10.45 -15.42
CA THR A 149 7.64 9.48 -14.74
C THR A 149 6.82 8.61 -13.77
N VAL A 150 5.92 9.21 -12.98
CA VAL A 150 5.01 8.49 -12.07
C VAL A 150 4.11 7.55 -12.89
N LYS A 151 3.48 8.06 -13.94
CA LYS A 151 2.60 7.29 -14.82
C LYS A 151 3.33 6.07 -15.42
N GLN A 152 4.55 6.28 -15.95
CA GLN A 152 5.37 5.22 -16.54
C GLN A 152 5.76 4.13 -15.53
N LYS A 153 6.03 4.49 -14.27
CA LYS A 153 6.58 3.57 -13.26
C LYS A 153 5.50 2.92 -12.40
N ILE A 154 4.46 3.65 -12.03
CA ILE A 154 3.43 3.18 -11.09
C ILE A 154 2.31 2.45 -11.84
N LYS A 155 1.86 2.95 -13.00
CA LYS A 155 0.76 2.35 -13.74
C LYS A 155 0.91 0.83 -13.97
N PRO A 156 2.04 0.30 -14.48
CA PRO A 156 2.17 -1.14 -14.70
C PRO A 156 2.09 -1.97 -13.42
N ARG A 157 2.53 -1.42 -12.29
CA ARG A 157 2.47 -2.11 -11.00
C ARG A 157 1.05 -2.14 -10.43
N VAL A 158 0.30 -1.06 -10.59
CA VAL A 158 -1.12 -1.04 -10.22
C VAL A 158 -1.92 -2.00 -11.11
N GLU A 159 -1.66 -2.02 -12.42
CA GLU A 159 -2.26 -3.00 -13.34
C GLU A 159 -1.98 -4.44 -12.90
N GLN A 160 -0.76 -4.74 -12.49
CA GLN A 160 -0.37 -6.06 -11.96
C GLN A 160 -1.16 -6.40 -10.69
N LEU A 161 -1.31 -5.46 -9.75
CA LEU A 161 -2.11 -5.63 -8.55
C LEU A 161 -3.58 -5.89 -8.89
N CYS A 162 -4.18 -5.07 -9.76
CA CYS A 162 -5.57 -5.24 -10.19
C CYS A 162 -5.79 -6.59 -10.89
N ALA A 163 -4.82 -7.07 -11.66
CA ALA A 163 -4.87 -8.38 -12.32
C ALA A 163 -4.90 -9.56 -11.34
N ARG A 164 -4.53 -9.38 -10.06
CA ARG A 164 -4.65 -10.42 -9.02
C ARG A 164 -6.04 -10.50 -8.40
N LEU A 165 -6.81 -9.40 -8.42
CA LEU A 165 -8.09 -9.33 -7.72
C LEU A 165 -9.12 -10.39 -8.17
N PRO A 166 -9.23 -10.77 -9.45
CA PRO A 166 -10.12 -11.87 -9.85
C PRO A 166 -9.80 -13.19 -9.14
N ALA A 167 -8.51 -13.54 -9.00
CA ALA A 167 -8.10 -14.76 -8.31
C ALA A 167 -8.35 -14.68 -6.80
N LEU A 168 -8.16 -13.52 -6.19
CA LEU A 168 -8.50 -13.27 -4.78
C LEU A 168 -10.01 -13.43 -4.56
N LEU A 169 -10.85 -12.82 -5.40
CA LEU A 169 -12.31 -12.93 -5.33
C LEU A 169 -12.77 -14.38 -5.50
N GLN A 170 -12.17 -15.12 -6.43
CA GLN A 170 -12.48 -16.53 -6.62
C GLN A 170 -12.13 -17.36 -5.38
N ALA A 171 -10.96 -17.15 -4.80
CA ALA A 171 -10.53 -17.84 -3.58
C ALA A 171 -11.44 -17.49 -2.38
N GLN A 172 -11.82 -16.21 -2.22
CA GLN A 172 -12.79 -15.78 -1.22
C GLN A 172 -14.12 -16.52 -1.36
N ARG A 173 -14.69 -16.55 -2.57
CA ARG A 173 -15.97 -17.21 -2.84
C ARG A 173 -15.91 -18.71 -2.60
N ALA A 174 -14.84 -19.36 -3.01
CA ALA A 174 -14.65 -20.79 -2.79
C ALA A 174 -14.62 -21.13 -1.29
N TRP A 175 -13.90 -20.35 -0.50
CA TRP A 175 -13.83 -20.56 0.94
C TRP A 175 -15.15 -20.21 1.63
N ALA A 176 -15.78 -19.08 1.31
CA ALA A 176 -17.09 -18.67 1.85
C ALA A 176 -18.22 -19.68 1.55
N ALA A 177 -18.13 -20.42 0.45
CA ALA A 177 -19.12 -21.44 0.12
C ALA A 177 -19.14 -22.60 1.13
N VAL A 178 -17.98 -22.96 1.70
CA VAL A 178 -17.82 -24.13 2.58
C VAL A 178 -17.57 -23.75 4.06
N GLN A 179 -17.27 -22.48 4.35
CA GLN A 179 -16.97 -22.00 5.72
C GLN A 179 -17.98 -20.91 6.13
N PRO A 180 -19.11 -21.29 6.77
CA PRO A 180 -20.16 -20.34 7.13
C PRO A 180 -19.70 -19.19 8.03
N GLU A 181 -18.77 -19.46 8.96
CA GLU A 181 -18.23 -18.46 9.87
C GLU A 181 -17.36 -17.40 9.18
N PHE A 182 -16.82 -17.71 8.00
CA PHE A 182 -16.07 -16.76 7.19
C PHE A 182 -16.98 -15.86 6.35
N ARG A 183 -18.18 -16.29 5.97
CA ARG A 183 -19.08 -15.55 5.08
C ARG A 183 -19.27 -14.07 5.43
N PRO A 184 -19.46 -13.68 6.70
CA PRO A 184 -19.62 -12.27 7.05
C PRO A 184 -18.40 -11.39 6.74
N TYR A 185 -17.23 -11.99 6.58
CA TYR A 185 -15.95 -11.32 6.29
C TYR A 185 -15.58 -11.37 4.80
N ALA A 186 -16.36 -12.08 4.00
CA ALA A 186 -16.17 -12.20 2.55
C ALA A 186 -16.83 -11.02 1.83
N THR A 187 -16.30 -9.82 2.00
CA THR A 187 -16.93 -8.56 1.58
C THR A 187 -16.58 -8.13 0.16
N MET A 188 -15.50 -8.66 -0.41
CA MET A 188 -15.08 -8.33 -1.78
C MET A 188 -16.06 -8.86 -2.81
N ASP A 189 -16.38 -8.05 -3.83
CA ASP A 189 -17.27 -8.42 -4.93
C ASP A 189 -16.70 -8.07 -6.32
N GLU A 190 -17.51 -8.24 -7.36
CA GLU A 190 -17.09 -7.97 -8.75
C GLU A 190 -16.93 -6.47 -9.04
N SER A 191 -17.59 -5.61 -8.27
CA SER A 191 -17.43 -4.15 -8.44
C SER A 191 -16.05 -3.71 -8.03
N ASP A 192 -15.47 -4.28 -6.95
CA ASP A 192 -14.10 -4.00 -6.52
C ASP A 192 -13.07 -4.32 -7.61
N VAL A 193 -13.26 -5.48 -8.28
CA VAL A 193 -12.41 -5.90 -9.40
C VAL A 193 -12.55 -4.93 -10.57
N LYS A 194 -13.79 -4.62 -10.97
CA LYS A 194 -14.07 -3.70 -12.08
C LYS A 194 -13.56 -2.30 -11.81
N ASP A 195 -13.75 -1.80 -10.61
CA ASP A 195 -13.29 -0.48 -10.19
C ASP A 195 -11.77 -0.36 -10.25
N CYS A 196 -11.05 -1.39 -9.80
CA CYS A 196 -9.61 -1.42 -9.93
C CYS A 196 -9.16 -1.41 -11.39
N MET A 197 -9.80 -2.23 -12.23
CA MET A 197 -9.46 -2.34 -13.66
C MET A 197 -9.83 -1.09 -14.47
N ASN A 198 -10.93 -0.42 -14.12
CA ASN A 198 -11.42 0.76 -14.85
C ASN A 198 -10.74 2.07 -14.42
N LYS A 199 -10.25 2.15 -13.19
CA LYS A 199 -9.49 3.31 -12.68
C LYS A 199 -8.07 3.41 -13.27
N GLN A 200 -7.78 2.68 -14.36
CA GLN A 200 -6.48 2.75 -15.06
C GLN A 200 -6.18 4.13 -15.68
N ASP A 201 -7.17 5.01 -15.78
CA ASP A 201 -6.98 6.43 -16.10
C ASP A 201 -6.71 7.24 -14.83
N TRP A 202 -5.70 6.82 -14.08
CA TRP A 202 -5.22 7.56 -12.92
C TRP A 202 -4.70 8.91 -13.38
N ASN A 203 -5.48 9.97 -13.17
CA ASN A 203 -5.00 11.33 -13.21
C ASN A 203 -4.19 11.56 -11.93
N PHE A 204 -2.88 11.40 -12.03
CA PHE A 204 -1.93 11.77 -10.99
C PHE A 204 -1.67 13.28 -11.04
#